data_79666b48849812213fede295cd3b9eab
#
_entry.id   79666b48849812213fede295cd3b9eab
#
_cell.length_a   1.000
_cell.length_b   1.000
_cell.length_c   1.000
_cell.angle_alpha   90.00
_cell.angle_beta   90.00
_cell.angle_gamma   90.00
#
_symmetry.space_group_name_H-M   'P 1'
#
loop_
_entity.id
_entity.type
_entity.pdbx_description
1 polymer ?
#
loop_
_entity_poly.entity_id
_entity_poly.type
_entity_poly.pdbx_seq_one_letter_code
_entity_poly.pdbx_strand_id
1 'polypeptide(L)'
;LLDEIEARNDFVLLLADPEPTPWTRRVSRHCDELLLLADAQAEPAIHPIEENCLLRRAPLAEAAEILVLLHPEGTQCPRGTQQWLDRRPVADHVHVRPALDRDMARLARIQSRTAVGLVLAGGGARGFAHLGIYRALQEEGV
;
A
#
# COMPACT_ATOMS: atom_id res chain seq x y z
N LEU A 1 -8.37 -12.23 22.89
CA LEU A 1 -9.41 -11.67 21.99
C LEU A 1 -8.87 -11.44 20.57
N LEU A 2 -7.72 -10.71 20.38
CA LEU A 2 -7.12 -10.55 19.03
C LEU A 2 -6.69 -11.91 18.48
N ASP A 3 -5.94 -12.68 19.22
CA ASP A 3 -5.47 -14.03 18.85
C ASP A 3 -6.62 -14.97 18.44
N GLU A 4 -7.79 -14.83 19.07
CA GLU A 4 -8.98 -15.62 18.71
C GLU A 4 -9.61 -15.17 17.38
N ILE A 5 -9.52 -13.88 17.06
CA ILE A 5 -9.99 -13.33 15.79
C ILE A 5 -9.04 -13.76 14.67
N GLU A 6 -7.74 -13.63 14.88
CA GLU A 6 -6.70 -14.04 13.94
C GLU A 6 -6.75 -15.55 13.63
N ALA A 7 -6.99 -16.37 14.64
CA ALA A 7 -7.12 -17.82 14.46
C ALA A 7 -8.31 -18.26 13.59
N ARG A 8 -9.27 -17.37 13.34
CA ARG A 8 -10.51 -17.65 12.59
C ARG A 8 -10.60 -16.93 11.25
N ASN A 9 -9.66 -16.05 10.95
CA ASN A 9 -9.69 -15.21 9.75
C ASN A 9 -8.32 -15.20 9.08
N ASP A 10 -8.30 -15.28 7.77
CA ASP A 10 -7.08 -15.18 6.97
C ASP A 10 -6.49 -13.77 6.99
N PHE A 11 -7.35 -12.76 7.14
CA PHE A 11 -6.95 -11.35 7.22
C PHE A 11 -7.75 -10.63 8.32
N VAL A 12 -7.05 -9.83 9.13
CA VAL A 12 -7.65 -8.97 10.14
C VAL A 12 -7.18 -7.54 9.94
N LEU A 13 -8.12 -6.64 9.69
CA LEU A 13 -7.84 -5.22 9.52
C LEU A 13 -8.03 -4.49 10.85
N LEU A 14 -6.95 -3.93 11.39
CA LEU A 14 -6.96 -3.14 12.61
C LEU A 14 -6.95 -1.66 12.25
N LEU A 15 -8.06 -0.98 12.49
CA LEU A 15 -8.15 0.46 12.24
C LEU A 15 -7.55 1.22 13.41
N ALA A 16 -6.48 1.96 13.14
CA ALA A 16 -5.87 2.87 14.12
C ALA A 16 -6.66 4.18 14.23
N ASP A 17 -6.61 4.80 15.41
CA ASP A 17 -7.14 6.16 15.58
C ASP A 17 -6.26 7.18 14.86
N PRO A 18 -6.78 8.36 14.48
CA PRO A 18 -6.00 9.41 13.83
C PRO A 18 -4.97 10.07 14.78
N GLU A 19 -5.01 9.74 16.06
CA GLU A 19 -4.11 10.24 17.10
C GLU A 19 -3.31 9.11 17.74
N PRO A 20 -2.17 9.40 18.39
CA PRO A 20 -1.32 8.39 19.03
C PRO A 20 -1.91 7.87 20.35
N THR A 21 -3.09 7.28 20.30
CA THR A 21 -3.77 6.65 21.44
C THR A 21 -3.05 5.37 21.91
N PRO A 22 -3.36 4.83 23.10
CA PRO A 22 -2.88 3.52 23.52
C PRO A 22 -3.27 2.40 22.54
N TRP A 23 -4.45 2.49 21.92
CA TRP A 23 -4.92 1.56 20.90
C TRP A 23 -4.03 1.62 19.66
N THR A 24 -3.82 2.80 19.09
CA THR A 24 -2.95 3.01 17.93
C THR A 24 -1.53 2.48 18.19
N ARG A 25 -0.96 2.74 19.37
CA ARG A 25 0.35 2.21 19.75
C ARG A 25 0.38 0.69 19.86
N ARG A 26 -0.72 0.08 20.29
CA ARG A 26 -0.85 -1.37 20.38
C ARG A 26 -0.94 -2.01 18.99
N VAL A 27 -1.87 -1.57 18.15
CA VAL A 27 -2.07 -2.14 16.82
C VAL A 27 -0.86 -1.95 15.93
N SER A 28 -0.18 -0.80 15.99
CA SER A 28 1.04 -0.55 15.21
C SER A 28 2.22 -1.47 15.57
N ARG A 29 2.19 -2.13 16.72
CA ARG A 29 3.22 -3.11 17.15
C ARG A 29 2.81 -4.55 16.91
N HIS A 30 1.52 -4.79 16.68
CA HIS A 30 0.96 -6.13 16.57
C HIS A 30 0.71 -6.54 15.11
N CYS A 31 0.53 -5.59 14.22
CA CYS A 31 0.29 -5.87 12.80
C CYS A 31 1.55 -6.36 12.07
N ASP A 32 1.37 -7.22 11.08
CA ASP A 32 2.43 -7.70 10.17
C ASP A 32 2.75 -6.66 9.09
N GLU A 33 1.73 -5.93 8.65
CA GLU A 33 1.85 -4.84 7.66
C GLU A 33 1.11 -3.61 8.14
N LEU A 34 1.66 -2.44 7.85
CA LEU A 34 1.11 -1.16 8.24
C LEU A 34 0.84 -0.31 7.00
N LEU A 35 -0.43 0.01 6.76
CA LEU A 35 -0.83 0.88 5.67
C LEU A 35 -0.91 2.33 6.15
N LEU A 36 -0.04 3.18 5.62
CA LEU A 36 -0.04 4.63 5.86
C LEU A 36 -0.87 5.30 4.77
N LEU A 37 -2.11 5.67 5.10
CA LEU A 37 -3.02 6.32 4.18
C LEU A 37 -2.78 7.83 4.16
N ALA A 38 -2.57 8.41 2.99
CA ALA A 38 -2.38 9.85 2.84
C ALA A 38 -3.12 10.39 1.61
N ASP A 39 -3.71 11.57 1.73
CA ASP A 39 -4.23 12.30 0.58
C ASP A 39 -3.04 12.81 -0.26
N ALA A 40 -2.91 12.32 -1.48
CA ALA A 40 -1.82 12.69 -2.39
C ALA A 40 -1.81 14.17 -2.80
N GLN A 41 -2.89 14.90 -2.56
CA GLN A 41 -2.99 16.35 -2.81
C GLN A 41 -2.59 17.18 -1.57
N ALA A 42 -2.47 16.55 -0.41
CA ALA A 42 -2.03 17.23 0.80
C ALA A 42 -0.51 17.47 0.79
N GLU A 43 -0.05 18.31 1.72
CA GLU A 43 1.37 18.50 1.95
C GLU A 43 2.00 17.20 2.51
N PRO A 44 3.15 16.72 1.97
CA PRO A 44 3.78 15.47 2.39
C PRO A 44 4.49 15.57 3.75
N ALA A 45 3.90 16.28 4.72
CA ALA A 45 4.42 16.38 6.07
C ALA A 45 4.28 15.04 6.82
N ILE A 46 5.21 14.77 7.74
CA ILE A 46 5.10 13.64 8.65
C ILE A 46 4.00 13.97 9.68
N HIS A 47 3.04 13.08 9.82
CA HIS A 47 1.96 13.26 10.77
C HIS A 47 2.41 12.90 12.20
N PRO A 48 1.91 13.58 13.26
CA PRO A 48 2.28 13.28 14.65
C PRO A 48 2.10 11.82 15.07
N ILE A 49 1.14 11.10 14.46
CA ILE A 49 0.96 9.67 14.69
C ILE A 49 2.13 8.86 14.16
N GLU A 50 2.68 9.22 13.00
CA GLU A 50 3.86 8.56 12.43
C GLU A 50 5.08 8.77 13.32
N GLU A 51 5.33 9.99 13.79
CA GLU A 51 6.44 10.28 14.71
C GLU A 51 6.35 9.47 16.01
N ASN A 52 5.15 9.39 16.60
CA ASN A 52 4.96 8.75 17.90
C ASN A 52 4.84 7.22 17.84
N CYS A 53 4.32 6.69 16.75
CA CYS A 53 4.02 5.26 16.64
C CYS A 53 4.98 4.49 15.74
N LEU A 54 5.67 5.16 14.82
CA LEU A 54 6.51 4.53 13.81
C LEU A 54 7.98 4.90 13.93
N LEU A 55 8.33 6.18 13.81
CA LEU A 55 9.73 6.63 13.80
C LEU A 55 10.47 6.36 15.13
N ARG A 56 9.73 6.19 16.22
CA ARG A 56 10.26 5.83 17.55
C ARG A 56 10.13 4.33 17.86
N ARG A 57 9.80 3.51 16.88
CA ARG A 57 9.78 2.06 17.06
C ARG A 57 11.18 1.52 17.35
N ALA A 58 11.23 0.53 18.24
CA ALA A 58 12.44 -0.26 18.37
C ALA A 58 12.70 -1.02 17.05
N PRO A 59 13.96 -1.23 16.64
CA PRO A 59 14.32 -1.90 15.38
C PRO A 59 13.77 -3.33 15.21
N LEU A 60 13.19 -3.90 16.25
CA LEU A 60 12.63 -5.26 16.29
C LEU A 60 11.18 -5.38 15.81
N ALA A 61 10.52 -4.29 15.42
CA ALA A 61 9.18 -4.38 14.86
C ALA A 61 9.30 -4.54 13.33
N GLU A 62 9.19 -5.75 12.85
CA GLU A 62 9.39 -6.15 11.44
C GLU A 62 8.20 -5.85 10.51
N ALA A 63 7.16 -5.15 10.98
CA ALA A 63 6.03 -4.81 10.14
C ALA A 63 6.46 -3.96 8.94
N ALA A 64 6.16 -4.41 7.74
CA ALA A 64 6.39 -3.65 6.52
C ALA A 64 5.48 -2.41 6.52
N GLU A 65 6.07 -1.25 6.27
CA GLU A 65 5.33 0.01 6.14
C GLU A 65 5.09 0.29 4.65
N ILE A 66 3.82 0.44 4.28
CA ILE A 66 3.40 0.67 2.90
C ILE A 66 2.65 2.01 2.84
N LEU A 67 3.15 2.95 2.05
CA LEU A 67 2.49 4.22 1.84
C LEU A 67 1.39 4.09 0.76
N VAL A 68 0.15 4.36 1.13
CA VAL A 68 -0.98 4.37 0.21
C VAL A 68 -1.40 5.81 -0.08
N LEU A 69 -1.07 6.30 -1.27
CA LEU A 69 -1.41 7.64 -1.74
C LEU A 69 -2.79 7.64 -2.40
N LEU A 70 -3.73 8.31 -1.75
CA LEU A 70 -5.12 8.40 -2.19
C LEU A 70 -5.27 9.57 -3.17
N HIS A 71 -5.81 9.30 -4.35
CA HIS A 71 -6.02 10.27 -5.42
C HIS A 71 -7.49 10.47 -5.73
N PRO A 72 -7.88 11.66 -6.22
CA PRO A 72 -9.17 11.85 -6.86
C PRO A 72 -9.37 10.92 -8.05
N GLU A 73 -10.61 10.58 -8.35
CA GLU A 73 -10.99 9.66 -9.45
C GLU A 73 -10.38 10.04 -10.80
N GLY A 74 -10.37 11.33 -11.14
CA GLY A 74 -9.87 11.87 -12.41
C GLY A 74 -8.35 11.87 -12.57
N THR A 75 -7.57 11.45 -11.56
CA THR A 75 -6.11 11.45 -11.65
C THR A 75 -5.63 10.36 -12.62
N GLN A 76 -5.05 10.79 -13.73
CA GLN A 76 -4.48 9.89 -14.74
C GLN A 76 -3.00 9.61 -14.51
N CYS A 77 -2.24 10.60 -14.05
CA CYS A 77 -0.81 10.51 -13.86
C CYS A 77 -0.44 11.09 -12.47
N PRO A 78 -0.18 10.25 -11.46
CA PRO A 78 0.32 10.68 -10.16
C PRO A 78 1.63 11.45 -10.28
N ARG A 79 1.79 12.51 -9.50
CA ARG A 79 3.00 13.33 -9.44
C ARG A 79 3.39 13.62 -8.00
N GLY A 80 4.65 13.99 -7.77
CA GLY A 80 5.13 14.39 -6.46
C GLY A 80 5.41 13.23 -5.48
N THR A 81 5.33 11.98 -5.92
CA THR A 81 5.58 10.79 -5.10
C THR A 81 6.91 10.84 -4.37
N GLN A 82 7.97 11.32 -5.03
CA GLN A 82 9.29 11.42 -4.43
C GLN A 82 9.31 12.27 -3.15
N GLN A 83 8.52 13.35 -3.09
CA GLN A 83 8.44 14.22 -1.91
C GLN A 83 7.85 13.50 -0.68
N TRP A 84 6.98 12.51 -0.92
CA TRP A 84 6.43 11.65 0.12
C TRP A 84 7.46 10.63 0.60
N LEU A 85 8.19 10.01 -0.34
CA LEU A 85 9.19 8.97 -0.05
C LEU A 85 10.45 9.54 0.61
N ASP A 86 10.87 10.76 0.27
CA ASP A 86 12.04 11.42 0.88
C ASP A 86 11.89 11.61 2.39
N ARG A 87 10.67 11.58 2.90
CA ARG A 87 10.36 11.81 4.32
C ARG A 87 10.02 10.54 5.09
N ARG A 88 9.83 9.40 4.38
CA ARG A 88 9.36 8.13 4.96
C ARG A 88 10.16 6.96 4.41
N PRO A 89 10.89 6.23 5.26
CA PRO A 89 11.59 5.01 4.85
C PRO A 89 10.60 3.84 4.75
N VAL A 90 9.62 3.94 3.84
CA VAL A 90 8.62 2.88 3.63
C VAL A 90 9.18 1.74 2.77
N ALA A 91 8.69 0.52 2.98
CA ALA A 91 9.09 -0.65 2.22
C ALA A 91 8.53 -0.62 0.79
N ASP A 92 7.32 -0.06 0.62
CA ASP A 92 6.67 0.06 -0.68
C ASP A 92 5.68 1.22 -0.70
N HIS A 93 5.17 1.59 -1.87
CA HIS A 93 4.11 2.59 -2.01
C HIS A 93 3.13 2.22 -3.12
N VAL A 94 1.88 2.59 -2.93
CA VAL A 94 0.78 2.31 -3.87
C VAL A 94 -0.06 3.56 -4.09
N HIS A 95 -0.38 3.86 -5.34
CA HIS A 95 -1.34 4.90 -5.71
C HIS A 95 -2.72 4.29 -5.91
N VAL A 96 -3.72 4.86 -5.26
CA VAL A 96 -5.10 4.37 -5.26
C VAL A 96 -6.08 5.51 -5.48
N ARG A 97 -7.06 5.30 -6.35
CA ARG A 97 -8.26 6.13 -6.46
C ARG A 97 -9.41 5.37 -5.82
N PRO A 98 -9.82 5.73 -4.59
CA PRO A 98 -10.79 4.93 -3.82
C PRO A 98 -12.15 4.74 -4.52
N ALA A 99 -12.53 5.68 -5.39
CA ALA A 99 -13.74 5.58 -6.18
C ALA A 99 -13.68 4.55 -7.33
N LEU A 100 -12.50 4.00 -7.63
CA LEU A 100 -12.33 3.02 -8.70
C LEU A 100 -12.11 1.61 -8.14
N ASP A 101 -13.08 0.74 -8.32
CA ASP A 101 -13.04 -0.66 -7.86
C ASP A 101 -11.77 -1.40 -8.30
N ARG A 102 -11.28 -1.14 -9.51
CA ARG A 102 -10.04 -1.76 -10.02
C ARG A 102 -8.80 -1.39 -9.21
N ASP A 103 -8.71 -0.15 -8.70
CA ASP A 103 -7.58 0.30 -7.90
C ASP A 103 -7.66 -0.33 -6.49
N MET A 104 -8.86 -0.40 -5.93
CA MET A 104 -9.10 -1.09 -4.65
C MET A 104 -8.83 -2.59 -4.76
N ALA A 105 -9.31 -3.23 -5.83
CA ALA A 105 -9.04 -4.65 -6.09
C ALA A 105 -7.54 -4.93 -6.26
N ARG A 106 -6.78 -4.00 -6.90
CA ARG A 106 -5.32 -4.11 -6.99
C ARG A 106 -4.67 -4.02 -5.62
N LEU A 107 -5.05 -3.05 -4.80
CA LEU A 107 -4.55 -2.95 -3.42
C LEU A 107 -4.84 -4.23 -2.64
N ALA A 108 -6.07 -4.75 -2.73
CA ALA A 108 -6.47 -5.99 -2.06
C ALA A 108 -5.59 -7.18 -2.51
N ARG A 109 -5.32 -7.32 -3.81
CA ARG A 109 -4.43 -8.40 -4.31
C ARG A 109 -2.99 -8.25 -3.84
N ILE A 110 -2.46 -7.03 -3.75
CA ILE A 110 -1.13 -6.78 -3.19
C ILE A 110 -1.09 -7.22 -1.73
N GLN A 111 -2.07 -6.79 -0.93
CA GLN A 111 -2.14 -7.10 0.50
C GLN A 111 -2.37 -8.60 0.77
N SER A 112 -3.18 -9.26 -0.04
CA SER A 112 -3.43 -10.70 0.07
C SER A 112 -2.33 -11.57 -0.57
N ARG A 113 -1.28 -10.96 -1.14
CA ARG A 113 -0.20 -11.64 -1.86
C ARG A 113 -0.68 -12.50 -3.04
N THR A 114 -1.82 -12.12 -3.62
CA THR A 114 -2.40 -12.77 -4.81
C THR A 114 -2.15 -11.95 -6.09
N ALA A 115 -1.44 -10.84 -6.00
CA ALA A 115 -1.07 -10.05 -7.17
C ALA A 115 -0.11 -10.81 -8.08
N VAL A 116 -0.40 -10.81 -9.39
CA VAL A 116 0.45 -11.42 -10.41
C VAL A 116 1.43 -10.38 -10.94
N GLY A 117 2.73 -10.69 -10.87
CA GLY A 117 3.79 -9.86 -11.43
C GLY A 117 4.10 -10.27 -12.86
N LEU A 118 4.04 -9.32 -13.80
CA LEU A 118 4.43 -9.54 -15.18
C LEU A 118 5.81 -8.93 -15.45
N VAL A 119 6.78 -9.78 -15.79
CA VAL A 119 8.14 -9.36 -16.14
C VAL A 119 8.28 -9.31 -17.67
N LEU A 120 8.53 -8.12 -18.20
CA LEU A 120 8.71 -7.87 -19.61
C LEU A 120 10.21 -7.65 -19.92
N ALA A 121 10.82 -8.58 -20.62
CA ALA A 121 12.23 -8.48 -21.01
C ALA A 121 12.43 -7.55 -22.21
N GLY A 122 13.63 -7.01 -22.37
CA GLY A 122 14.03 -6.28 -23.56
C GLY A 122 14.08 -7.20 -24.80
N GLY A 123 13.92 -6.65 -26.00
CA GLY A 123 13.92 -7.47 -27.23
C GLY A 123 13.88 -6.66 -28.53
N GLY A 124 14.12 -5.35 -28.47
CA GLY A 124 14.01 -4.48 -29.65
C GLY A 124 12.62 -4.57 -30.29
N ALA A 125 12.51 -4.74 -31.61
CA ALA A 125 11.22 -4.86 -32.28
C ALA A 125 10.36 -6.04 -31.79
N ARG A 126 10.97 -7.12 -31.30
CA ARG A 126 10.24 -8.26 -30.70
C ARG A 126 9.58 -7.92 -29.38
N GLY A 127 10.01 -6.84 -28.71
CA GLY A 127 9.37 -6.33 -27.50
C GLY A 127 7.90 -5.95 -27.69
N PHE A 128 7.48 -5.61 -28.91
CA PHE A 128 6.07 -5.35 -29.20
C PHE A 128 5.16 -6.56 -28.99
N ALA A 129 5.69 -7.79 -29.02
CA ALA A 129 4.92 -8.99 -28.67
C ALA A 129 4.39 -8.93 -27.23
N HIS A 130 5.09 -8.24 -26.31
CA HIS A 130 4.64 -8.06 -24.92
C HIS A 130 3.32 -7.29 -24.82
N LEU A 131 3.05 -6.37 -25.74
CA LEU A 131 1.77 -5.65 -25.78
C LEU A 131 0.60 -6.59 -26.07
N GLY A 132 0.82 -7.55 -26.99
CA GLY A 132 -0.17 -8.59 -27.30
C GLY A 132 -0.40 -9.53 -26.12
N ILE A 133 0.66 -9.96 -25.45
CA ILE A 133 0.56 -10.80 -24.23
C ILE A 133 -0.18 -10.04 -23.12
N TYR A 134 0.18 -8.80 -22.86
CA TYR A 134 -0.49 -7.98 -21.83
C TYR A 134 -1.98 -7.82 -22.13
N ARG A 135 -2.32 -7.57 -23.40
CA ARG A 135 -3.73 -7.45 -23.80
C ARG A 135 -4.49 -8.76 -23.62
N ALA A 136 -3.91 -9.88 -24.02
CA ALA A 136 -4.53 -11.18 -23.83
C ALA A 136 -4.77 -11.50 -22.34
N LEU A 137 -3.80 -11.21 -21.46
CA LEU A 137 -3.96 -11.36 -20.02
C LEU A 137 -5.10 -10.50 -19.47
N GLN A 138 -5.22 -9.25 -19.93
CA GLN A 138 -6.33 -8.38 -19.53
C GLN A 138 -7.70 -8.91 -20.00
N GLU A 139 -7.78 -9.48 -21.21
CA GLU A 139 -9.01 -10.08 -21.76
C GLU A 139 -9.42 -11.34 -20.98
N GLU A 140 -8.44 -12.09 -20.44
CA GLU A 140 -8.66 -13.27 -19.58
C GLU A 140 -8.87 -12.92 -18.09
N GLY A 141 -8.83 -11.64 -17.73
CA GLY A 141 -9.09 -11.17 -16.37
C GLY A 141 -7.97 -11.38 -15.36
N VAL A 142 -6.73 -11.51 -15.85
CA VAL A 142 -5.50 -11.64 -15.03
C VAL A 142 -4.92 -10.25 -14.69
#